data_c9aa7efa5b6e3af1ed8181296cd62f4f
#
_entry.id   c9aa7efa5b6e3af1ed8181296cd62f4f
#
_cell.length_a   1.000
_cell.length_b   1.000
_cell.length_c   1.000
_cell.angle_alpha   90.00
_cell.angle_beta   90.00
_cell.angle_gamma   90.00
#
_symmetry.space_group_name_H-M   'P 1'
#
loop_
_entity.id
_entity.type
_entity.pdbx_description
1 polymer ?
#
loop_
_entity_poly.entity_id
_entity_poly.type
_entity_poly.pdbx_seq_one_letter_code
_entity_poly.pdbx_strand_id
1 'polypeptide(L)'
;MVESTYGGIGRTALIGGICRRVARGLSMAEQVFKAVVNDTDPSSGGKSYAVDISGSNYNHFLGKKIGDDVDGIFVGDGDVSLGGFKLQITGGSDLTGTPMRSDLDGGGRKKVLVSPSTGFKGHKIVKKKGGRYRYTYNGLRKRRAFRGNVISSDTRQINLKVVESGNKALSDIFSGDSGDSAEDGADGEE
;
A
#
# COMPACT_ATOMS: atom_id res chain seq x y z
N MET A 1 -68.24 -47.16 -14.81
CA MET A 1 -68.41 -47.46 -13.41
C MET A 1 -67.00 -47.49 -12.83
N VAL A 2 -66.62 -46.65 -11.91
CA VAL A 2 -67.17 -45.92 -10.84
C VAL A 2 -66.27 -44.72 -10.62
N GLU A 3 -66.84 -43.60 -10.39
CA GLU A 3 -66.19 -42.38 -9.94
C GLU A 3 -65.51 -42.57 -8.59
N SER A 4 -64.43 -41.86 -8.35
CA SER A 4 -64.10 -41.36 -7.03
C SER A 4 -63.36 -40.06 -7.08
N THR A 5 -64.13 -39.01 -6.94
CA THR A 5 -63.77 -37.69 -6.51
C THR A 5 -63.10 -37.71 -5.15
N TYR A 6 -61.93 -37.09 -5.04
CA TYR A 6 -61.47 -36.51 -3.76
C TYR A 6 -60.91 -35.14 -3.99
N GLY A 7 -61.70 -34.19 -3.59
CA GLY A 7 -61.27 -32.82 -3.40
C GLY A 7 -60.33 -32.67 -2.22
N GLY A 8 -59.33 -31.88 -2.36
CA GLY A 8 -58.31 -31.52 -1.34
C GLY A 8 -57.92 -30.07 -1.53
N ILE A 9 -58.65 -29.27 -0.90
CA ILE A 9 -58.53 -27.86 -0.51
C ILE A 9 -57.12 -27.32 -0.53
N GLY A 10 -56.98 -26.23 -1.25
CA GLY A 10 -55.81 -25.41 -1.33
C GLY A 10 -55.30 -24.88 0.02
N ARG A 11 -54.01 -24.86 0.13
CA ARG A 11 -53.28 -23.97 1.01
C ARG A 11 -52.22 -23.29 0.19
N THR A 12 -52.56 -22.17 -0.42
CA THR A 12 -51.65 -21.15 -0.88
C THR A 12 -50.90 -20.61 0.34
N ALA A 13 -49.73 -21.15 0.60
CA ALA A 13 -48.76 -20.50 1.49
C ALA A 13 -47.97 -19.53 0.66
N LEU A 14 -48.40 -18.28 0.70
CA LEU A 14 -47.64 -17.11 0.33
C LEU A 14 -46.42 -17.02 1.26
N ILE A 15 -45.28 -17.56 0.84
CA ILE A 15 -44.01 -17.20 1.42
C ILE A 15 -43.30 -16.30 0.41
N GLY A 16 -43.82 -15.10 0.30
CA GLY A 16 -43.13 -13.96 -0.29
C GLY A 16 -42.09 -13.43 0.68
N GLY A 17 -41.12 -14.26 1.04
CA GLY A 17 -39.89 -13.82 1.67
C GLY A 17 -38.89 -13.44 0.59
N ILE A 18 -39.09 -12.29 -0.05
CA ILE A 18 -38.04 -11.64 -0.84
C ILE A 18 -36.97 -11.29 0.14
N CYS A 19 -36.01 -12.21 0.28
CA CYS A 19 -34.73 -11.92 0.85
C CYS A 19 -34.07 -10.87 -0.10
N ARG A 20 -34.40 -9.61 0.10
CA ARG A 20 -33.61 -8.50 -0.42
C ARG A 20 -32.25 -8.64 0.22
N ARG A 21 -31.42 -9.48 -0.37
CA ARG A 21 -29.98 -9.38 -0.21
C ARG A 21 -29.64 -8.00 -0.76
N VAL A 22 -29.62 -7.02 0.14
CA VAL A 22 -29.00 -5.73 -0.13
C VAL A 22 -27.60 -6.08 -0.59
N ALA A 23 -27.39 -6.10 -1.89
CA ALA A 23 -26.07 -6.00 -2.44
C ALA A 23 -25.52 -4.70 -1.83
N ARG A 24 -24.81 -4.80 -0.72
CA ARG A 24 -23.87 -3.77 -0.33
C ARG A 24 -23.05 -3.58 -1.58
N GLY A 25 -23.29 -2.47 -2.28
CA GLY A 25 -22.40 -2.04 -3.33
C GLY A 25 -21.02 -2.14 -2.72
N LEU A 26 -20.21 -3.07 -3.22
CA LEU A 26 -18.79 -3.00 -3.06
C LEU A 26 -18.47 -1.63 -3.68
N SER A 27 -18.31 -0.62 -2.84
CA SER A 27 -17.61 0.57 -3.23
C SER A 27 -16.30 0.02 -3.80
N MET A 28 -16.08 0.21 -5.09
CA MET A 28 -14.78 -0.02 -5.69
C MET A 28 -13.81 0.75 -4.80
N ALA A 29 -13.09 0.04 -3.95
CA ALA A 29 -12.09 0.66 -3.11
C ALA A 29 -11.14 1.34 -4.09
N GLU A 30 -11.13 2.66 -4.05
CA GLU A 30 -10.30 3.48 -4.91
C GLU A 30 -8.87 2.98 -4.77
N GLN A 31 -8.30 2.53 -5.89
CA GLN A 31 -6.97 1.96 -5.88
C GLN A 31 -5.99 3.12 -5.79
N VAL A 32 -5.35 3.26 -4.64
CA VAL A 32 -4.42 4.33 -4.33
C VAL A 32 -3.07 3.72 -3.95
N PHE A 33 -1.99 4.22 -4.55
CA PHE A 33 -0.64 3.97 -4.06
C PHE A 33 -0.23 5.08 -3.09
N LYS A 34 0.44 4.69 -2.02
CA LYS A 34 1.14 5.64 -1.16
C LYS A 34 2.60 5.73 -1.63
N ALA A 35 2.94 6.82 -2.30
CA ALA A 35 4.31 7.11 -2.68
C ALA A 35 5.06 7.75 -1.52
N VAL A 36 6.26 7.29 -1.27
CA VAL A 36 7.20 7.91 -0.34
C VAL A 36 8.37 8.45 -1.16
N VAL A 37 8.40 9.76 -1.32
CA VAL A 37 9.47 10.47 -2.04
C VAL A 37 10.59 10.77 -1.05
N ASN A 38 11.76 10.20 -1.29
CA ASN A 38 12.94 10.44 -0.49
C ASN A 38 13.81 11.48 -1.18
N ASP A 39 14.04 12.56 -0.47
CA ASP A 39 15.00 13.58 -0.88
C ASP A 39 16.41 13.07 -0.61
N THR A 40 17.22 13.02 -1.67
CA THR A 40 18.61 12.54 -1.58
C THR A 40 19.61 13.67 -1.52
N ASP A 41 19.16 14.93 -1.57
CA ASP A 41 20.04 16.08 -1.50
C ASP A 41 20.65 16.22 -0.10
N PRO A 42 21.98 16.35 0.03
CA PRO A 42 22.63 16.46 1.32
C PRO A 42 22.23 17.75 2.07
N SER A 43 21.78 18.78 1.37
CA SER A 43 21.35 20.05 1.94
C SER A 43 19.99 19.95 2.65
N SER A 44 19.12 19.04 2.23
CA SER A 44 17.77 18.85 2.80
C SER A 44 17.74 18.01 4.07
N GLY A 45 18.89 17.40 4.44
CA GLY A 45 18.98 16.54 5.62
C GLY A 45 18.26 15.20 5.49
N GLY A 46 17.95 14.75 4.28
CA GLY A 46 17.38 13.41 4.01
C GLY A 46 15.92 13.28 4.41
N LYS A 47 15.11 14.28 4.15
CA LYS A 47 13.67 14.26 4.42
C LYS A 47 12.93 13.30 3.47
N SER A 48 11.80 12.77 3.92
CA SER A 48 10.92 11.93 3.13
C SER A 48 9.49 12.45 3.22
N TYR A 49 8.83 12.51 2.08
CA TYR A 49 7.47 13.03 1.95
C TYR A 49 6.54 11.90 1.48
N ALA A 50 5.35 11.82 2.05
CA ALA A 50 4.34 10.85 1.67
C ALA A 50 3.28 11.54 0.81
N VAL A 51 2.98 10.94 -0.34
CA VAL A 51 2.00 11.44 -1.30
C VAL A 51 1.10 10.28 -1.72
N ASP A 52 -0.17 10.51 -1.83
CA ASP A 52 -1.10 9.52 -2.36
C ASP A 52 -1.21 9.70 -3.87
N ILE A 53 -1.26 8.59 -4.60
CA ILE A 53 -1.38 8.55 -6.07
C ILE A 53 -2.65 7.82 -6.42
N SER A 54 -3.60 8.51 -7.03
CA SER A 54 -4.91 7.98 -7.40
C SER A 54 -5.21 8.17 -8.89
N GLY A 55 -6.34 7.67 -9.33
CA GLY A 55 -6.91 7.92 -10.64
C GLY A 55 -6.03 7.51 -11.82
N SER A 56 -5.82 8.42 -12.77
CA SER A 56 -5.03 8.15 -13.99
C SER A 56 -3.55 7.92 -13.69
N ASN A 57 -3.02 8.63 -12.69
CA ASN A 57 -1.62 8.52 -12.29
C ASN A 57 -1.26 7.13 -11.77
N TYR A 58 -2.20 6.47 -11.09
CA TYR A 58 -2.06 5.08 -10.65
C TYR A 58 -1.68 4.14 -11.80
N ASN A 59 -2.29 4.30 -12.96
CA ASN A 59 -2.06 3.42 -14.13
C ASN A 59 -0.64 3.55 -14.69
N HIS A 60 0.01 4.71 -14.54
CA HIS A 60 1.38 4.93 -14.99
C HIS A 60 2.41 4.12 -14.20
N PHE A 61 2.09 3.76 -12.96
CA PHE A 61 2.96 2.95 -12.12
C PHE A 61 2.77 1.46 -12.32
N LEU A 62 1.61 1.03 -12.81
CA LEU A 62 1.34 -0.39 -13.05
C LEU A 62 2.30 -0.96 -14.09
N GLY A 63 2.93 -2.08 -13.76
CA GLY A 63 3.87 -2.77 -14.64
C GLY A 63 5.30 -2.22 -14.62
N LYS A 64 5.56 -1.06 -14.02
CA LYS A 64 6.92 -0.56 -13.82
C LYS A 64 7.69 -1.43 -12.82
N LYS A 65 9.02 -1.42 -12.94
CA LYS A 65 9.93 -2.23 -12.13
C LYS A 65 10.74 -1.37 -11.17
N ILE A 66 11.29 -2.04 -10.17
CA ILE A 66 12.31 -1.43 -9.30
C ILE A 66 13.52 -1.05 -10.17
N GLY A 67 13.94 0.21 -10.08
CA GLY A 67 15.02 0.79 -10.88
C GLY A 67 14.57 1.64 -12.05
N ASP A 68 13.29 1.57 -12.43
CA ASP A 68 12.73 2.41 -13.49
C ASP A 68 12.60 3.86 -13.01
N ASP A 69 12.79 4.79 -13.95
CA ASP A 69 12.60 6.20 -13.72
C ASP A 69 11.17 6.62 -14.07
N VAL A 70 10.64 7.57 -13.33
CA VAL A 70 9.30 8.11 -13.47
C VAL A 70 9.36 9.63 -13.35
N ASP A 71 8.63 10.32 -14.23
CA ASP A 71 8.49 11.77 -14.14
C ASP A 71 7.65 12.14 -12.92
N GLY A 72 8.06 13.19 -12.22
CA GLY A 72 7.38 13.67 -11.02
C GLY A 72 5.95 14.17 -11.26
N ILE A 73 5.58 14.45 -12.50
CA ILE A 73 4.22 14.85 -12.89
C ILE A 73 3.19 13.80 -12.48
N PHE A 74 3.57 12.51 -12.50
CA PHE A 74 2.69 11.39 -12.14
C PHE A 74 2.65 11.11 -10.63
N VAL A 75 3.45 11.83 -9.85
CA VAL A 75 3.49 11.70 -8.39
C VAL A 75 2.81 12.91 -7.78
N GLY A 76 1.61 12.70 -7.32
CA GLY A 76 0.78 13.75 -6.72
C GLY A 76 -0.67 13.56 -7.07
N ASP A 77 -1.52 14.13 -6.26
CA ASP A 77 -2.96 14.18 -6.46
C ASP A 77 -3.37 15.65 -6.46
N GLY A 78 -3.78 16.15 -7.64
CA GLY A 78 -4.33 17.48 -7.87
C GLY A 78 -3.51 18.69 -7.38
N ASP A 79 -3.35 18.81 -6.08
CA ASP A 79 -2.77 19.99 -5.44
C ASP A 79 -1.23 19.95 -5.33
N VAL A 80 -0.66 18.76 -5.24
CA VAL A 80 0.79 18.57 -5.14
C VAL A 80 1.32 18.00 -6.45
N SER A 81 2.00 18.80 -7.24
CA SER A 81 2.65 18.37 -8.48
C SER A 81 4.17 18.52 -8.38
N LEU A 82 4.88 17.42 -8.58
CA LEU A 82 6.34 17.36 -8.62
C LEU A 82 6.87 17.56 -10.05
N GLY A 83 6.27 18.49 -10.81
CA GLY A 83 6.70 18.80 -12.16
C GLY A 83 8.18 19.18 -12.25
N GLY A 84 8.92 18.59 -13.18
CA GLY A 84 10.34 18.84 -13.38
C GLY A 84 11.28 17.95 -12.55
N PHE A 85 10.74 17.11 -11.65
CA PHE A 85 11.54 16.10 -10.95
C PHE A 85 11.57 14.80 -11.73
N LYS A 86 12.72 14.12 -11.72
CA LYS A 86 12.82 12.72 -12.11
C LYS A 86 13.04 11.86 -10.88
N LEU A 87 12.21 10.86 -10.74
CA LEU A 87 12.15 9.99 -9.58
C LEU A 87 12.43 8.55 -10.00
N GLN A 88 13.26 7.85 -9.23
CA GLN A 88 13.53 6.45 -9.46
C GLN A 88 12.83 5.56 -8.43
N ILE A 89 12.22 4.48 -8.89
CA ILE A 89 11.59 3.49 -8.04
C ILE A 89 12.67 2.66 -7.32
N THR A 90 12.74 2.79 -6.00
CA THR A 90 13.72 2.04 -5.18
C THR A 90 13.14 0.77 -4.60
N GLY A 91 11.83 0.69 -4.45
CA GLY A 91 11.16 -0.47 -3.90
C GLY A 91 9.75 -0.16 -3.45
N GLY A 92 9.18 -1.05 -2.66
CA GLY A 92 7.84 -0.86 -2.14
C GLY A 92 7.40 -2.01 -1.26
N SER A 93 6.14 -1.98 -0.87
CA SER A 93 5.50 -3.04 -0.12
C SER A 93 4.05 -3.25 -0.55
N ASP A 94 3.59 -4.46 -0.32
CA ASP A 94 2.22 -4.89 -0.52
C ASP A 94 1.31 -4.36 0.61
N LEU A 95 0.00 -4.44 0.42
CA LEU A 95 -1.03 -4.14 1.43
C LEU A 95 -0.79 -4.88 2.76
N THR A 96 -0.21 -6.08 2.74
CA THR A 96 0.16 -6.85 3.94
C THR A 96 1.53 -6.50 4.51
N GLY A 97 2.22 -5.49 3.98
CA GLY A 97 3.58 -5.12 4.39
C GLY A 97 4.68 -6.04 3.87
N THR A 98 4.39 -6.91 2.89
CA THR A 98 5.42 -7.75 2.27
C THR A 98 6.30 -6.89 1.36
N PRO A 99 7.63 -6.83 1.58
CA PRO A 99 8.50 -6.00 0.78
C PRO A 99 8.73 -6.56 -0.61
N MET A 100 8.96 -5.66 -1.56
CA MET A 100 9.40 -5.98 -2.91
C MET A 100 10.91 -6.24 -2.93
N ARG A 101 11.37 -7.04 -3.90
CA ARG A 101 12.79 -7.31 -4.16
C ARG A 101 13.09 -7.20 -5.64
N SER A 102 14.24 -6.60 -5.96
CA SER A 102 14.70 -6.39 -7.34
C SER A 102 15.13 -7.67 -8.05
N ASP A 103 15.61 -8.66 -7.28
CA ASP A 103 16.11 -9.95 -7.78
C ASP A 103 15.00 -10.98 -8.09
N LEU A 104 13.74 -10.65 -7.83
CA LEU A 104 12.60 -11.52 -8.11
C LEU A 104 11.74 -10.96 -9.21
N ASP A 105 11.72 -11.61 -10.35
CA ASP A 105 10.88 -11.20 -11.47
C ASP A 105 9.39 -11.45 -11.24
N GLY A 106 8.60 -10.49 -11.75
CA GLY A 106 7.13 -10.51 -11.74
C GLY A 106 6.51 -9.75 -10.56
N GLY A 107 5.18 -9.66 -10.54
CA GLY A 107 4.42 -8.96 -9.49
C GLY A 107 3.91 -9.89 -8.38
N GLY A 108 4.12 -11.20 -8.50
CA GLY A 108 3.58 -12.19 -7.57
C GLY A 108 4.37 -12.31 -6.26
N ARG A 109 3.72 -12.91 -5.24
CA ARG A 109 4.37 -13.18 -3.95
C ARG A 109 5.04 -14.54 -3.96
N LYS A 110 6.34 -14.59 -3.62
CA LYS A 110 7.15 -15.81 -3.57
C LYS A 110 7.80 -15.97 -2.20
N LYS A 111 7.96 -17.21 -1.72
CA LYS A 111 8.70 -17.51 -0.49
C LYS A 111 10.14 -17.89 -0.85
N VAL A 112 11.09 -17.09 -0.41
CA VAL A 112 12.52 -17.26 -0.68
C VAL A 112 13.30 -17.48 0.60
N LEU A 113 14.33 -18.32 0.54
CA LEU A 113 15.26 -18.52 1.63
C LEU A 113 16.31 -17.40 1.59
N VAL A 114 16.31 -16.56 2.62
CA VAL A 114 17.18 -15.38 2.67
C VAL A 114 18.08 -15.38 3.89
N SER A 115 19.29 -14.86 3.70
CA SER A 115 20.21 -14.41 4.75
C SER A 115 19.81 -13.02 5.25
N PRO A 116 20.48 -12.46 6.26
CA PRO A 116 20.21 -11.09 6.70
C PRO A 116 20.29 -10.09 5.54
N SER A 117 19.15 -9.48 5.21
CA SER A 117 19.00 -8.55 4.09
C SER A 117 17.67 -7.80 4.21
N THR A 118 17.29 -7.02 3.19
CA THR A 118 15.97 -6.36 3.11
C THR A 118 14.86 -7.36 3.39
N GLY A 119 14.00 -7.05 4.36
CA GLY A 119 12.90 -7.90 4.81
C GLY A 119 13.25 -9.01 5.80
N PHE A 120 14.54 -9.22 6.12
CA PHE A 120 14.96 -10.13 7.18
C PHE A 120 16.14 -9.57 7.98
N LYS A 121 15.90 -9.16 9.21
CA LYS A 121 16.88 -8.53 10.11
C LYS A 121 17.93 -9.49 10.71
N GLY A 122 17.94 -10.77 10.32
CA GLY A 122 18.96 -11.73 10.75
C GLY A 122 18.85 -12.20 12.21
N HIS A 123 17.65 -12.22 12.78
CA HIS A 123 17.47 -12.79 14.12
C HIS A 123 16.29 -13.76 14.18
N LYS A 124 16.40 -14.76 15.05
CA LYS A 124 15.36 -15.71 15.40
C LYS A 124 14.69 -15.24 16.70
N ILE A 125 13.38 -15.14 16.70
CA ILE A 125 12.60 -14.82 17.90
C ILE A 125 12.10 -16.13 18.49
N VAL A 126 12.41 -16.37 19.75
CA VAL A 126 11.92 -17.51 20.53
C VAL A 126 11.10 -16.99 21.70
N LYS A 127 9.90 -17.48 21.82
CA LYS A 127 9.04 -17.21 22.99
C LYS A 127 9.33 -18.27 24.05
N LYS A 128 9.77 -17.86 25.23
CA LYS A 128 9.94 -18.71 26.41
C LYS A 128 9.10 -18.17 27.57
N LYS A 129 8.89 -19.00 28.62
CA LYS A 129 8.26 -18.51 29.87
C LYS A 129 9.03 -17.26 30.34
N GLY A 130 8.35 -16.14 30.44
CA GLY A 130 8.94 -14.85 30.88
C GLY A 130 9.34 -13.88 29.77
N GLY A 131 9.20 -14.20 28.45
CA GLY A 131 9.44 -13.19 27.44
C GLY A 131 9.78 -13.65 26.04
N ARG A 132 10.12 -12.68 25.21
CA ARG A 132 10.54 -12.86 23.82
C ARG A 132 12.05 -12.60 23.73
N TYR A 133 12.81 -13.62 23.33
CA TYR A 133 14.26 -13.55 23.20
C TYR A 133 14.66 -13.52 21.73
N ARG A 134 15.67 -12.69 21.40
CA ARG A 134 16.24 -12.57 20.06
C ARG A 134 17.59 -13.24 20.05
N TYR A 135 17.75 -14.21 19.15
CA TYR A 135 19.02 -14.91 18.92
C TYR A 135 19.55 -14.59 17.55
N THR A 136 20.83 -14.27 17.49
CA THR A 136 21.58 -14.04 16.24
C THR A 136 22.74 -15.01 16.21
N TYR A 137 22.98 -15.65 15.08
CA TYR A 137 24.16 -16.51 14.86
C TYR A 137 24.56 -16.46 13.37
N ASN A 138 25.82 -16.73 13.10
CA ASN A 138 26.36 -16.71 11.75
C ASN A 138 25.67 -17.77 10.89
N GLY A 139 25.37 -17.40 9.62
CA GLY A 139 24.70 -18.30 8.69
C GLY A 139 23.19 -18.47 8.93
N LEU A 140 22.57 -17.67 9.80
CA LEU A 140 21.14 -17.71 10.00
C LEU A 140 20.39 -17.34 8.71
N ARG A 141 19.64 -18.30 8.19
CA ARG A 141 18.75 -18.10 7.05
C ARG A 141 17.33 -18.41 7.44
N LYS A 142 16.39 -17.73 6.79
CA LYS A 142 14.96 -17.94 7.03
C LYS A 142 14.17 -17.84 5.73
N ARG A 143 13.17 -18.69 5.57
CA ARG A 143 12.22 -18.56 4.46
C ARG A 143 11.24 -17.44 4.77
N ARG A 144 11.21 -16.42 3.91
CA ARG A 144 10.33 -15.26 4.01
C ARG A 144 9.55 -15.06 2.71
N ALA A 145 8.37 -14.47 2.82
CA ALA A 145 7.60 -14.04 1.68
C ALA A 145 8.13 -12.68 1.20
N PHE A 146 8.31 -12.57 -0.10
CA PHE A 146 8.65 -11.33 -0.80
C PHE A 146 7.77 -11.18 -2.02
N ARG A 147 7.62 -9.94 -2.47
CA ARG A 147 7.03 -9.62 -3.74
C ARG A 147 8.09 -9.44 -4.80
N GLY A 148 7.73 -9.67 -6.05
CA GLY A 148 8.64 -9.44 -7.17
C GLY A 148 8.91 -7.96 -7.42
N ASN A 149 9.69 -7.69 -8.45
CA ASN A 149 10.18 -6.36 -8.79
C ASN A 149 9.15 -5.49 -9.53
N VAL A 150 8.05 -6.08 -10.02
CA VAL A 150 7.02 -5.38 -10.80
C VAL A 150 5.90 -4.86 -9.90
N ILE A 151 5.54 -3.61 -10.07
CA ILE A 151 4.41 -2.98 -9.38
C ILE A 151 3.11 -3.56 -9.94
N SER A 152 2.24 -4.01 -9.06
CA SER A 152 0.94 -4.59 -9.37
C SER A 152 -0.17 -3.92 -8.56
N SER A 153 -1.42 -4.24 -8.85
CA SER A 153 -2.59 -3.74 -8.11
C SER A 153 -2.57 -4.04 -6.60
N ASP A 154 -1.85 -5.07 -6.18
CA ASP A 154 -1.72 -5.42 -4.77
C ASP A 154 -0.63 -4.61 -4.04
N THR A 155 0.21 -3.87 -4.77
CA THR A 155 1.20 -2.97 -4.16
C THR A 155 0.45 -1.83 -3.48
N ARG A 156 0.86 -1.43 -2.29
CA ARG A 156 0.25 -0.33 -1.56
C ARG A 156 1.19 0.85 -1.40
N GLN A 157 2.45 0.58 -1.10
CA GLN A 157 3.45 1.61 -0.92
C GLN A 157 4.54 1.48 -1.97
N ILE A 158 4.94 2.62 -2.54
CA ILE A 158 6.03 2.74 -3.51
C ILE A 158 7.05 3.72 -2.93
N ASN A 159 8.31 3.32 -2.88
CA ASN A 159 9.39 4.19 -2.44
C ASN A 159 10.12 4.74 -3.66
N LEU A 160 10.22 6.05 -3.71
CA LEU A 160 10.85 6.81 -4.77
C LEU A 160 12.07 7.56 -4.20
N LYS A 161 13.09 7.74 -4.98
CA LYS A 161 14.20 8.66 -4.69
C LYS A 161 14.30 9.72 -5.78
N VAL A 162 14.68 10.90 -5.42
CA VAL A 162 14.96 11.97 -6.38
C VAL A 162 16.29 11.67 -7.08
N VAL A 163 16.28 11.70 -8.41
CA VAL A 163 17.47 11.58 -9.26
C VAL A 163 17.84 12.93 -9.83
N GLU A 164 16.86 13.65 -10.36
CA GLU A 164 17.02 15.01 -10.85
C GLU A 164 16.05 15.92 -10.08
N SER A 165 16.55 16.97 -9.50
CA SER A 165 15.78 17.96 -8.76
C SER A 165 15.11 18.94 -9.74
N GLY A 166 13.88 19.34 -9.43
CA GLY A 166 13.17 20.39 -10.17
C GLY A 166 13.59 21.80 -9.75
N ASN A 167 12.89 22.79 -10.26
CA ASN A 167 13.17 24.19 -10.02
C ASN A 167 12.84 24.68 -8.58
N LYS A 168 12.02 23.94 -7.85
CA LYS A 168 11.57 24.25 -6.48
C LYS A 168 12.11 23.20 -5.52
N ALA A 169 12.42 23.60 -4.29
CA ALA A 169 12.78 22.63 -3.26
C ALA A 169 11.55 21.82 -2.85
N LEU A 170 11.77 20.53 -2.56
CA LEU A 170 10.68 19.66 -2.08
C LEU A 170 10.06 20.17 -0.78
N SER A 171 10.87 20.75 0.10
CA SER A 171 10.38 21.37 1.34
C SER A 171 9.32 22.44 1.09
N ASP A 172 9.49 23.26 0.05
CA ASP A 172 8.58 24.36 -0.24
C ASP A 172 7.26 23.88 -0.84
N ILE A 173 7.31 22.78 -1.60
CA ILE A 173 6.13 22.17 -2.18
C ILE A 173 5.25 21.52 -1.09
N PHE A 174 5.87 20.88 -0.12
CA PHE A 174 5.16 20.18 0.96
C PHE A 174 4.91 21.00 2.22
N SER A 175 5.58 22.15 2.41
CA SER A 175 5.31 23.05 3.53
C SER A 175 4.04 23.90 3.34
N GLY A 176 3.54 24.01 2.12
CA GLY A 176 2.28 24.70 1.81
C GLY A 176 1.02 23.99 2.33
N ASP A 177 1.11 22.70 2.66
CA ASP A 177 -0.03 21.88 3.11
C ASP A 177 -0.10 21.65 4.64
N SER A 178 0.84 22.22 5.42
CA SER A 178 0.85 22.05 6.89
C SER A 178 0.22 23.20 7.67
N GLY A 179 -0.64 23.99 7.05
CA GLY A 179 -1.24 25.18 7.63
C GLY A 179 -2.69 25.07 8.02
N ASP A 180 -3.14 23.98 8.68
CA ASP A 180 -4.42 24.08 9.42
C ASP A 180 -4.66 22.86 10.35
N SER A 181 -3.90 22.75 11.44
CA SER A 181 -4.35 21.97 12.59
C SER A 181 -3.42 22.18 13.81
N ALA A 182 -3.34 23.39 14.35
CA ALA A 182 -2.84 23.62 15.70
C ALA A 182 -3.22 25.02 16.19
N GLU A 183 -4.50 25.29 16.36
CA GLU A 183 -5.00 26.30 17.28
C GLU A 183 -6.33 25.78 17.81
N ASP A 184 -6.27 25.18 19.02
CA ASP A 184 -7.34 25.34 20.02
C ASP A 184 -6.88 24.67 21.32
N GLY A 185 -6.76 25.48 22.37
CA GLY A 185 -6.80 24.94 23.72
C GLY A 185 -5.72 25.46 24.65
N ALA A 186 -5.57 26.76 24.78
CA ALA A 186 -4.98 27.36 25.96
C ALA A 186 -5.76 28.64 26.34
N ASP A 187 -6.87 28.42 26.97
CA ASP A 187 -7.52 29.35 27.91
C ASP A 187 -7.92 28.46 29.08
N GLY A 188 -7.44 28.65 30.25
CA GLY A 188 -7.35 29.80 31.12
C GLY A 188 -8.15 29.44 32.33
N GLU A 189 -7.92 30.13 33.37
CA GLU A 189 -8.67 30.24 34.65
C GLU A 189 -8.04 29.46 35.80
N GLU A 190 -7.45 30.30 36.57
CA GLU A 190 -7.73 30.80 37.92
C GLU A 190 -7.85 29.73 38.99
#